data_77c4cf863db27a737958b9a17a8a4f78
#
_entry.id   77c4cf863db27a737958b9a17a8a4f78
#
_cell.length_a   1.000
_cell.length_b   1.000
_cell.length_c   1.000
_cell.angle_alpha   90.00
_cell.angle_beta   90.00
_cell.angle_gamma   90.00
#
_symmetry.space_group_name_H-M   'P 1'
#
loop_
_entity.id
_entity.type
_entity.pdbx_description
1 polymer ?
#
loop_
_entity_poly.entity_id
_entity_poly.type
_entity_poly.pdbx_seq_one_letter_code
_entity_poly.pdbx_strand_id
1 'polypeptide(L)'
;MSKPAKKAASKPAKKETKGFTAEEREAMKARAQELKAEARASKNRAEGESAALAAIAAMKEPDRTLAKRVHAIVTETAPGLVPKTWYGMPAYAQGEKIVCFFQSAQKFGTRYATLGFTATAKLDDGAMWPIAFALTKLDAAEEARIRALVKQAVG
;
A
#
# COMPACT_ATOMS: atom_id res chain seq x y z
N MET A 1 26.20 29.53 32.88
CA MET A 1 26.28 28.90 33.20
C MET A 1 26.64 28.17 33.10
N SER A 2 26.45 28.22 32.71
CA SER A 2 26.63 27.52 32.89
C SER A 2 26.92 26.77 32.71
N LYS A 3 26.86 26.87 32.43
CA LYS A 3 27.22 26.20 32.63
C LYS A 3 27.32 25.48 32.25
N PRO A 4 27.33 25.73 32.05
CA PRO A 4 27.50 25.03 32.08
C PRO A 4 27.63 24.23 31.84
N ALA A 5 27.39 24.45 31.55
CA ALA A 5 27.48 23.68 31.77
C ALA A 5 27.59 22.84 31.77
N LYS A 6 27.52 23.00 31.68
CA LYS A 6 27.69 22.30 32.06
C LYS A 6 27.46 21.46 32.14
N LYS A 7 27.28 21.70 32.05
CA LYS A 7 27.21 21.03 32.44
C LYS A 7 26.84 20.20 32.45
N ALA A 8 26.69 20.50 32.29
CA ALA A 8 26.42 19.75 32.61
C ALA A 8 26.27 18.98 32.72
N ALA A 9 26.21 19.22 32.81
CA ALA A 9 26.01 18.43 33.13
C ALA A 9 25.90 17.74 33.47
N SER A 10 25.76 17.91 33.70
CA SER A 10 25.54 17.21 34.22
C SER A 10 25.31 16.58 34.72
N LYS A 11 25.06 16.56 35.02
CA LYS A 11 24.66 15.90 35.59
C LYS A 11 24.25 15.12 35.78
N PRO A 12 24.29 15.15 36.04
CA PRO A 12 23.76 14.26 36.23
C PRO A 12 23.54 13.49 36.34
N ALA A 13 23.28 13.49 36.48
CA ALA A 13 22.91 12.55 36.50
C ALA A 13 22.77 11.81 36.50
N LYS A 14 22.42 11.71 36.23
CA LYS A 14 22.19 10.82 36.47
C LYS A 14 22.38 9.77 36.25
N LYS A 15 22.30 9.50 36.38
CA LYS A 15 22.46 8.47 36.25
C LYS A 15 22.43 7.62 35.70
N GLU A 16 22.17 7.64 35.52
CA GLU A 16 22.18 6.94 34.96
C GLU A 16 22.25 6.17 34.16
N THR A 17 21.88 6.48 34.08
CA THR A 17 21.79 5.49 33.08
C THR A 17 23.02 5.44 32.28
N LYS A 18 23.91 4.74 32.67
CA LYS A 18 25.02 4.21 31.92
C LYS A 18 25.70 5.19 30.98
N GLY A 19 25.75 6.46 31.33
CA GLY A 19 26.48 7.44 30.57
C GLY A 19 25.81 8.05 29.37
N PHE A 20 24.56 7.70 29.06
CA PHE A 20 23.81 8.36 27.99
C PHE A 20 23.29 9.72 28.45
N THR A 21 23.40 10.70 27.56
CA THR A 21 22.80 12.01 27.80
C THR A 21 21.29 11.95 27.58
N ALA A 22 20.60 13.02 28.00
CA ALA A 22 19.17 13.14 27.77
C ALA A 22 18.85 13.11 26.25
N GLU A 23 19.69 13.81 25.48
CA GLU A 23 19.51 13.84 24.02
C GLU A 23 19.72 12.47 23.41
N GLU A 24 20.71 11.72 23.89
CA GLU A 24 20.96 10.37 23.39
C GLU A 24 19.80 9.44 23.71
N ARG A 25 19.25 9.54 24.92
CA ARG A 25 18.08 8.72 25.30
C ARG A 25 16.84 9.06 24.45
N GLU A 26 16.62 10.35 24.19
CA GLU A 26 15.53 10.79 23.34
C GLU A 26 15.69 10.22 21.93
N ALA A 27 16.91 10.26 21.38
CA ALA A 27 17.19 9.72 20.06
C ALA A 27 16.94 8.21 20.00
N MET A 28 17.38 7.49 21.04
CA MET A 28 17.14 6.04 21.10
C MET A 28 15.67 5.71 21.21
N LYS A 29 14.90 6.49 21.98
CA LYS A 29 13.46 6.31 22.12
C LYS A 29 12.76 6.57 20.80
N ALA A 30 13.14 7.64 20.11
CA ALA A 30 12.57 7.97 18.80
C ALA A 30 12.84 6.84 17.80
N ARG A 31 14.07 6.30 17.77
CA ARG A 31 14.40 5.20 16.87
C ARG A 31 13.62 3.94 17.21
N ALA A 32 13.43 3.63 18.49
CA ALA A 32 12.65 2.48 18.91
C ALA A 32 11.20 2.60 18.42
N GLN A 33 10.62 3.81 18.50
CA GLN A 33 9.26 4.05 18.01
C GLN A 33 9.19 3.91 16.50
N GLU A 34 10.20 4.40 15.76
CA GLU A 34 10.28 4.23 14.31
C GLU A 34 10.31 2.77 13.92
N LEU A 35 11.13 1.96 14.60
CA LEU A 35 11.23 0.53 14.31
C LEU A 35 9.93 -0.19 14.58
N LYS A 36 9.20 0.19 15.64
CA LYS A 36 7.89 -0.38 15.93
C LYS A 36 6.88 -0.03 14.84
N ALA A 37 6.91 1.22 14.38
CA ALA A 37 6.01 1.66 13.32
C ALA A 37 6.29 0.92 12.01
N GLU A 38 7.57 0.73 11.67
CA GLU A 38 7.97 -0.03 10.48
C GLU A 38 7.53 -1.48 10.58
N ALA A 39 7.69 -2.10 11.75
CA ALA A 39 7.28 -3.49 11.95
C ALA A 39 5.77 -3.66 11.81
N ARG A 40 4.99 -2.70 12.35
CA ARG A 40 3.53 -2.72 12.22
C ARG A 40 3.10 -2.57 10.75
N ALA A 41 3.74 -1.63 10.04
CA ALA A 41 3.43 -1.39 8.64
C ALA A 41 3.74 -2.63 7.80
N SER A 42 4.88 -3.29 8.05
CA SER A 42 5.24 -4.53 7.34
C SER A 42 4.26 -5.65 7.62
N LYS A 43 3.84 -5.80 8.88
CA LYS A 43 2.87 -6.81 9.26
C LYS A 43 1.53 -6.55 8.58
N ASN A 44 1.07 -5.31 8.60
CA ASN A 44 -0.20 -4.93 7.99
C ASN A 44 -0.17 -5.16 6.48
N ARG A 45 0.98 -4.88 5.84
CA ARG A 45 1.14 -5.15 4.42
C ARG A 45 1.04 -6.63 4.11
N ALA A 46 1.71 -7.48 4.88
CA ALA A 46 1.68 -8.92 4.69
C ALA A 46 0.28 -9.48 4.90
N GLU A 47 -0.43 -8.99 5.92
CA GLU A 47 -1.81 -9.41 6.19
C GLU A 47 -2.74 -8.97 5.07
N GLY A 48 -2.57 -7.74 4.57
CA GLY A 48 -3.36 -7.24 3.46
C GLY A 48 -3.16 -8.04 2.19
N GLU A 49 -1.91 -8.34 1.87
CA GLU A 49 -1.60 -9.15 0.69
C GLU A 49 -2.17 -10.55 0.82
N SER A 50 -2.04 -11.17 1.99
CA SER A 50 -2.62 -12.49 2.25
C SER A 50 -4.12 -12.48 2.05
N ALA A 51 -4.80 -11.45 2.55
CA ALA A 51 -6.25 -11.31 2.39
C ALA A 51 -6.64 -11.13 0.93
N ALA A 52 -5.90 -10.30 0.19
CA ALA A 52 -6.16 -10.09 -1.23
C ALA A 52 -5.97 -11.39 -2.02
N LEU A 53 -4.91 -12.13 -1.74
CA LEU A 53 -4.66 -13.41 -2.42
C LEU A 53 -5.73 -14.44 -2.08
N ALA A 54 -6.21 -14.45 -0.84
CA ALA A 54 -7.30 -15.34 -0.44
C ALA A 54 -8.60 -15.00 -1.17
N ALA A 55 -8.89 -13.70 -1.32
CA ALA A 55 -10.08 -13.27 -2.08
C ALA A 55 -9.98 -13.70 -3.53
N ILE A 56 -8.79 -13.59 -4.13
CA ILE A 56 -8.55 -14.03 -5.51
C ILE A 56 -8.74 -15.55 -5.63
N ALA A 57 -8.15 -16.29 -4.69
CA ALA A 57 -8.24 -17.76 -4.72
C ALA A 57 -9.68 -18.26 -4.60
N ALA A 58 -10.54 -17.50 -3.93
CA ALA A 58 -11.95 -17.85 -3.76
C ALA A 58 -12.80 -17.57 -5.01
N MET A 59 -12.27 -16.81 -5.96
CA MET A 59 -13.01 -16.52 -7.20
C MET A 59 -13.09 -17.74 -8.08
N LYS A 60 -14.14 -17.79 -8.90
CA LYS A 60 -14.28 -18.80 -9.97
C LYS A 60 -13.64 -18.28 -11.23
N GLU A 61 -13.34 -19.21 -12.15
CA GLU A 61 -12.82 -18.81 -13.46
C GLU A 61 -13.93 -18.22 -14.31
N PRO A 62 -13.64 -17.26 -15.19
CA PRO A 62 -12.29 -16.75 -15.52
C PRO A 62 -11.79 -15.63 -14.60
N ASP A 63 -12.60 -15.18 -13.64
CA ASP A 63 -12.27 -14.06 -12.77
C ASP A 63 -10.98 -14.31 -12.01
N ARG A 64 -10.79 -15.54 -11.52
CA ARG A 64 -9.58 -15.86 -10.73
C ARG A 64 -8.31 -15.65 -11.53
N THR A 65 -8.27 -16.12 -12.77
CA THR A 65 -7.10 -15.95 -13.63
C THR A 65 -6.86 -14.47 -13.93
N LEU A 66 -7.93 -13.73 -14.23
CA LEU A 66 -7.82 -12.29 -14.48
C LEU A 66 -7.32 -11.55 -13.26
N ALA A 67 -7.87 -11.86 -12.10
CA ALA A 67 -7.48 -11.20 -10.84
C ALA A 67 -6.03 -11.50 -10.47
N LYS A 68 -5.57 -12.75 -10.66
CA LYS A 68 -4.18 -13.12 -10.43
C LYS A 68 -3.25 -12.30 -11.30
N ARG A 69 -3.61 -12.13 -12.54
CA ARG A 69 -2.77 -11.41 -13.50
C ARG A 69 -2.73 -9.92 -13.19
N VAL A 70 -3.88 -9.34 -12.85
CA VAL A 70 -3.95 -7.94 -12.42
C VAL A 70 -3.10 -7.73 -11.17
N HIS A 71 -3.19 -8.64 -10.21
CA HIS A 71 -2.40 -8.56 -8.97
C HIS A 71 -0.90 -8.53 -9.29
N ALA A 72 -0.44 -9.43 -10.15
CA ALA A 72 0.97 -9.48 -10.54
C ALA A 72 1.39 -8.16 -11.21
N ILE A 73 0.58 -7.65 -12.13
CA ILE A 73 0.89 -6.43 -12.86
C ILE A 73 0.98 -5.24 -11.91
N VAL A 74 0.01 -5.09 -11.02
CA VAL A 74 -0.03 -3.95 -10.09
C VAL A 74 1.17 -4.00 -9.13
N THR A 75 1.46 -5.17 -8.56
CA THR A 75 2.55 -5.29 -7.60
C THR A 75 3.92 -5.12 -8.25
N GLU A 76 4.07 -5.54 -9.52
CA GLU A 76 5.32 -5.32 -10.26
C GLU A 76 5.49 -3.86 -10.67
N THR A 77 4.41 -3.23 -11.12
CA THR A 77 4.45 -1.88 -11.68
C THR A 77 4.52 -0.81 -10.61
N ALA A 78 3.79 -1.01 -9.52
CA ALA A 78 3.70 -0.03 -8.43
C ALA A 78 3.89 -0.75 -7.09
N PRO A 79 5.13 -1.15 -6.75
CA PRO A 79 5.38 -1.91 -5.52
C PRO A 79 5.08 -1.11 -4.26
N GLY A 80 4.93 0.21 -4.36
CA GLY A 80 4.54 1.04 -3.23
C GLY A 80 3.07 0.92 -2.85
N LEU A 81 2.23 0.38 -3.74
CA LEU A 81 0.83 0.16 -3.40
C LEU A 81 0.71 -1.05 -2.47
N VAL A 82 -0.13 -0.92 -1.45
CA VAL A 82 -0.33 -1.96 -0.45
C VAL A 82 -1.58 -2.76 -0.81
N PRO A 83 -1.44 -4.07 -1.09
CA PRO A 83 -2.61 -4.91 -1.36
C PRO A 83 -3.47 -5.04 -0.11
N LYS A 84 -4.79 -5.08 -0.31
CA LYS A 84 -5.75 -5.30 0.77
C LYS A 84 -7.07 -5.74 0.18
N THR A 85 -8.07 -5.96 1.01
CA THR A 85 -9.43 -6.20 0.54
C THR A 85 -10.30 -4.98 0.84
N TRP A 86 -11.26 -4.72 -0.06
CA TRP A 86 -12.21 -3.62 0.04
C TRP A 86 -13.55 -4.14 -0.44
N TYR A 87 -14.51 -4.23 0.46
CA TYR A 87 -15.80 -4.88 0.15
C TYR A 87 -15.60 -6.27 -0.48
N GLY A 88 -14.59 -7.01 0.02
CA GLY A 88 -14.27 -8.34 -0.49
C GLY A 88 -13.53 -8.38 -1.82
N MET A 89 -13.20 -7.22 -2.39
CA MET A 89 -12.45 -7.12 -3.64
C MET A 89 -10.95 -6.93 -3.35
N PRO A 90 -10.08 -7.54 -4.17
CA PRO A 90 -8.66 -7.17 -4.11
C PRO A 90 -8.51 -5.70 -4.45
N ALA A 91 -7.81 -4.96 -3.63
CA ALA A 91 -7.62 -3.53 -3.80
C ALA A 91 -6.19 -3.15 -3.47
N TYR A 92 -5.75 -2.01 -3.98
CA TYR A 92 -4.35 -1.58 -3.88
C TYR A 92 -4.34 -0.13 -3.43
N ALA A 93 -3.69 0.11 -2.29
CA ALA A 93 -3.80 1.39 -1.59
C ALA A 93 -2.47 2.13 -1.53
N GLN A 94 -2.55 3.46 -1.60
CA GLN A 94 -1.42 4.34 -1.32
C GLN A 94 -1.71 4.98 0.04
N GLY A 95 -0.91 4.55 1.04
CA GLY A 95 -1.27 4.87 2.42
C GLY A 95 -2.58 4.18 2.77
N GLU A 96 -3.55 4.95 3.22
CA GLU A 96 -4.86 4.41 3.59
C GLU A 96 -5.89 4.59 2.48
N LYS A 97 -5.50 5.17 1.35
CA LYS A 97 -6.45 5.48 0.27
C LYS A 97 -6.32 4.46 -0.84
N ILE A 98 -7.43 3.87 -1.21
CA ILE A 98 -7.47 2.92 -2.32
C ILE A 98 -7.26 3.65 -3.63
N VAL A 99 -6.35 3.14 -4.46
CA VAL A 99 -6.07 3.69 -5.79
C VAL A 99 -6.83 2.91 -6.85
N CYS A 100 -6.78 1.58 -6.79
CA CYS A 100 -7.47 0.73 -7.76
C CYS A 100 -7.92 -0.57 -7.12
N PHE A 101 -8.83 -1.27 -7.80
CA PHE A 101 -9.41 -2.51 -7.30
C PHE A 101 -9.87 -3.39 -8.45
N PHE A 102 -10.03 -4.68 -8.18
CA PHE A 102 -10.55 -5.66 -9.13
C PHE A 102 -11.92 -6.14 -8.65
N GLN A 103 -12.93 -6.02 -9.50
CA GLN A 103 -14.29 -6.48 -9.19
C GLN A 103 -14.61 -7.74 -9.99
N SER A 104 -14.90 -8.83 -9.29
CA SER A 104 -15.27 -10.10 -9.90
C SER A 104 -16.65 -9.99 -10.56
N ALA A 105 -16.75 -10.45 -11.81
CA ALA A 105 -18.01 -10.45 -12.52
C ALA A 105 -19.03 -11.35 -11.82
N GLN A 106 -18.62 -12.54 -11.45
CA GLN A 106 -19.53 -13.52 -10.87
C GLN A 106 -20.04 -13.10 -9.50
N LYS A 107 -19.12 -12.63 -8.65
CA LYS A 107 -19.49 -12.25 -7.28
C LYS A 107 -20.48 -11.09 -7.26
N PHE A 108 -20.33 -10.14 -8.17
CA PHE A 108 -21.16 -8.93 -8.19
C PHE A 108 -22.27 -8.99 -9.25
N GLY A 109 -22.40 -10.11 -9.96
CA GLY A 109 -23.49 -10.31 -10.91
C GLY A 109 -23.42 -9.45 -12.15
N THR A 110 -22.20 -9.13 -12.62
CA THR A 110 -22.00 -8.32 -13.81
C THR A 110 -21.58 -9.21 -14.98
N ARG A 111 -21.65 -8.65 -16.18
CA ARG A 111 -21.35 -9.37 -17.41
C ARG A 111 -19.84 -9.54 -17.63
N TYR A 112 -19.02 -8.71 -17.02
CA TYR A 112 -17.57 -8.71 -17.14
C TYR A 112 -16.94 -8.30 -15.83
N ALA A 113 -15.67 -8.67 -15.63
CA ALA A 113 -14.90 -8.20 -14.49
C ALA A 113 -14.50 -6.74 -14.73
N THR A 114 -14.18 -6.02 -13.67
CA THR A 114 -13.86 -4.60 -13.76
C THR A 114 -12.55 -4.30 -13.05
N LEU A 115 -11.68 -3.55 -13.73
CA LEU A 115 -10.56 -2.87 -13.08
C LEU A 115 -11.01 -1.43 -12.88
N GLY A 116 -11.17 -1.03 -11.61
CA GLY A 116 -11.65 0.30 -11.27
C GLY A 116 -10.59 1.12 -10.56
N PHE A 117 -10.66 2.44 -10.76
CA PHE A 117 -9.78 3.40 -10.12
C PHE A 117 -10.63 4.39 -9.32
N THR A 118 -10.10 4.86 -8.20
CA THR A 118 -10.79 5.80 -7.33
C THR A 118 -10.31 7.22 -7.61
N ALA A 119 -10.88 8.19 -6.90
CA ALA A 119 -10.45 9.58 -7.01
C ALA A 119 -8.99 9.80 -6.58
N THR A 120 -8.40 8.83 -5.87
CA THR A 120 -6.98 8.91 -5.48
C THR A 120 -6.05 8.70 -6.68
N ALA A 121 -6.52 7.98 -7.70
CA ALA A 121 -5.72 7.69 -8.89
C ALA A 121 -5.54 8.96 -9.74
N LYS A 122 -4.32 9.21 -10.19
CA LYS A 122 -4.00 10.42 -10.95
C LYS A 122 -4.15 10.17 -12.44
N LEU A 123 -5.39 9.91 -12.85
CA LEU A 123 -5.74 9.62 -14.25
C LEU A 123 -6.33 10.81 -14.98
N ASP A 124 -6.33 11.97 -14.35
CA ASP A 124 -6.93 13.19 -14.87
C ASP A 124 -6.46 13.48 -16.29
N ASP A 125 -7.42 13.79 -17.16
CA ASP A 125 -7.16 14.11 -18.56
C ASP A 125 -8.27 15.04 -19.03
N GLY A 126 -8.00 16.33 -18.97
CA GLY A 126 -9.01 17.35 -19.29
C GLY A 126 -10.10 17.39 -18.23
N ALA A 127 -11.34 17.55 -18.68
CA ALA A 127 -12.50 17.65 -17.80
C ALA A 127 -13.24 16.32 -17.63
N MET A 128 -12.84 15.29 -18.37
CA MET A 128 -13.52 13.99 -18.35
C MET A 128 -12.54 12.90 -18.73
N TRP A 129 -12.46 11.85 -17.91
CA TRP A 129 -11.59 10.70 -18.19
C TRP A 129 -12.20 9.42 -17.63
N PRO A 130 -11.85 8.25 -18.21
CA PRO A 130 -12.39 6.97 -17.71
C PRO A 130 -11.66 6.55 -16.43
N ILE A 131 -12.42 5.93 -15.52
CA ILE A 131 -11.88 5.40 -14.27
C ILE A 131 -12.21 3.93 -14.05
N ALA A 132 -12.99 3.31 -14.94
CA ALA A 132 -13.33 1.90 -14.82
C ALA A 132 -13.23 1.24 -16.18
N PHE A 133 -12.70 0.02 -16.20
CA PHE A 133 -12.42 -0.71 -17.43
C PHE A 133 -12.97 -2.12 -17.31
N ALA A 134 -13.73 -2.56 -18.32
CA ALA A 134 -14.23 -3.92 -18.39
C ALA A 134 -13.11 -4.85 -18.82
N LEU A 135 -12.98 -5.98 -18.14
CA LEU A 135 -11.97 -7.00 -18.46
C LEU A 135 -12.66 -8.31 -18.80
N THR A 136 -12.40 -8.84 -19.99
CA THR A 136 -12.89 -10.17 -20.36
C THR A 136 -11.74 -11.14 -20.57
N LYS A 137 -10.58 -10.65 -20.96
CA LYS A 137 -9.35 -11.45 -21.01
C LYS A 137 -8.14 -10.51 -21.00
N LEU A 138 -6.96 -11.05 -20.74
CA LEU A 138 -5.73 -10.28 -20.68
C LEU A 138 -4.68 -10.88 -21.61
N ASP A 139 -4.53 -10.27 -22.78
CA ASP A 139 -3.42 -10.54 -23.68
C ASP A 139 -2.34 -9.49 -23.46
N ALA A 140 -1.25 -9.56 -24.22
CA ALA A 140 -0.11 -8.64 -24.04
C ALA A 140 -0.52 -7.18 -24.15
N ALA A 141 -1.44 -6.86 -25.06
CA ALA A 141 -1.91 -5.49 -25.28
C ALA A 141 -2.65 -4.94 -24.06
N GLU A 142 -3.54 -5.75 -23.47
CA GLU A 142 -4.28 -5.34 -22.30
C GLU A 142 -3.37 -5.21 -21.08
N GLU A 143 -2.41 -6.12 -20.93
CA GLU A 143 -1.44 -6.02 -19.83
C GLU A 143 -0.62 -4.76 -19.93
N ALA A 144 -0.15 -4.42 -21.12
CA ALA A 144 0.63 -3.19 -21.33
C ALA A 144 -0.20 -1.95 -20.99
N ARG A 145 -1.49 -1.97 -21.35
CA ARG A 145 -2.38 -0.86 -21.05
C ARG A 145 -2.60 -0.72 -19.56
N ILE A 146 -2.77 -1.82 -18.84
CA ILE A 146 -2.95 -1.79 -17.39
C ILE A 146 -1.68 -1.26 -16.71
N ARG A 147 -0.50 -1.68 -17.16
CA ARG A 147 0.76 -1.16 -16.62
C ARG A 147 0.84 0.36 -16.78
N ALA A 148 0.48 0.86 -17.94
CA ALA A 148 0.50 2.30 -18.19
C ALA A 148 -0.48 3.05 -17.30
N LEU A 149 -1.69 2.49 -17.12
CA LEU A 149 -2.70 3.09 -16.25
C LEU A 149 -2.24 3.13 -14.79
N VAL A 150 -1.67 2.02 -14.30
CA VAL A 150 -1.19 1.94 -12.92
C VAL A 150 -0.05 2.92 -12.68
N LYS A 151 0.90 3.01 -13.62
CA LYS A 151 2.00 3.99 -13.51
C LYS A 151 1.46 5.40 -13.41
N GLN A 152 0.53 5.76 -14.26
CA GLN A 152 -0.07 7.08 -14.26
C GLN A 152 -0.84 7.34 -12.97
N ALA A 153 -1.57 6.35 -12.50
CA ALA A 153 -2.42 6.46 -11.32
C ALA A 153 -1.64 6.82 -10.05
N VAL A 154 -0.43 6.29 -9.90
CA VAL A 154 0.39 6.58 -8.71
C VAL A 154 1.26 7.81 -8.87
N GLY A 155 1.28 8.39 -10.03
CA GLY A 155 1.99 9.61 -10.32
C GLY A 155 3.43 9.48 -10.55
#